data_c8c0b762e0f8b0038c24482be0ff9f5b
#
_entry.id   c8c0b762e0f8b0038c24482be0ff9f5b
#
_cell.length_a   1.000
_cell.length_b   1.000
_cell.length_c   1.000
_cell.angle_alpha   90.00
_cell.angle_beta   90.00
_cell.angle_gamma   90.00
#
_symmetry.space_group_name_H-M   'P 1'
#
loop_
_entity.id
_entity.type
_entity.pdbx_description
1 polymer ?
#
loop_
_entity_poly.entity_id
_entity_poly.type
_entity_poly.pdbx_seq_one_letter_code
_entity_poly.pdbx_strand_id
1 'polypeptide(L)' 'PGLIEAQCRAVLESRLSLLTEQLAADLTRALEARLMDWLGAALDEALAAQRRTPPR' A
#
# COMPACT_ATOMS: atom_id res chain seq x y z
N PRO A 1 23.32 19.14 -29.85
CA PRO A 1 21.98 18.66 -29.51
C PRO A 1 21.99 17.65 -28.39
N GLY A 2 23.07 16.97 -28.16
CA GLY A 2 23.05 15.84 -27.20
C GLY A 2 23.08 16.24 -25.75
N LEU A 3 23.73 17.35 -25.38
CA LEU A 3 23.97 17.67 -23.98
C LEU A 3 22.71 18.07 -23.25
N ILE A 4 21.93 18.97 -23.83
CA ILE A 4 20.69 19.41 -23.18
C ILE A 4 19.67 18.29 -23.14
N GLU A 5 19.56 17.53 -24.20
CA GLU A 5 18.67 16.36 -24.23
C GLU A 5 19.04 15.34 -23.17
N ALA A 6 20.34 15.05 -23.05
CA ALA A 6 20.82 14.09 -22.09
C ALA A 6 20.53 14.56 -20.65
N GLN A 7 20.71 15.85 -20.38
CA GLN A 7 20.42 16.38 -19.06
C GLN A 7 18.93 16.35 -18.75
N CYS A 8 18.10 16.70 -19.72
CA CYS A 8 16.66 16.63 -19.53
C CYS A 8 16.21 15.20 -19.26
N ARG A 9 16.75 14.25 -19.99
CA ARG A 9 16.42 12.85 -19.80
C ARG A 9 16.84 12.37 -18.42
N ALA A 10 18.04 12.75 -17.97
CA ALA A 10 18.52 12.36 -16.67
C ALA A 10 17.63 12.90 -15.55
N VAL A 11 17.21 14.17 -15.66
CA VAL A 11 16.32 14.78 -14.67
C VAL A 11 14.96 14.06 -14.67
N LEU A 12 14.43 13.78 -15.84
CA LEU A 12 13.15 13.09 -15.95
C LEU A 12 13.22 11.69 -15.35
N GLU A 13 14.29 10.97 -15.64
CA GLU A 13 14.48 9.62 -15.09
C GLU A 13 14.58 9.65 -13.56
N SER A 14 15.31 10.61 -13.02
CA SER A 14 15.41 10.78 -11.57
C SER A 14 14.04 11.03 -10.94
N ARG A 15 13.28 11.93 -11.55
CA ARG A 15 11.96 12.28 -11.05
C ARG A 15 10.99 11.12 -11.15
N LEU A 16 11.06 10.38 -12.25
CA LEU A 16 10.22 9.21 -12.43
C LEU A 16 10.52 8.14 -11.40
N SER A 17 11.81 7.92 -11.13
CA SER A 17 12.21 6.96 -10.09
C SER A 17 11.67 7.36 -8.73
N LEU A 18 11.79 8.63 -8.39
CA LEU A 18 11.31 9.13 -7.10
C LEU A 18 9.79 9.00 -7.00
N LEU A 19 9.08 9.37 -8.06
CA LEU A 19 7.62 9.25 -8.07
C LEU A 19 7.18 7.81 -7.97
N THR A 20 7.89 6.92 -8.65
CA THR A 20 7.59 5.49 -8.58
C THR A 20 7.77 4.96 -7.16
N GLU A 21 8.85 5.36 -6.49
CA GLU A 21 9.08 4.95 -5.11
C GLU A 21 8.02 5.49 -4.16
N GLN A 22 7.63 6.75 -4.34
CA GLN A 22 6.58 7.34 -3.53
C GLN A 22 5.24 6.64 -3.75
N LEU A 23 4.92 6.33 -4.99
CA LEU A 23 3.69 5.64 -5.32
C LEU A 23 3.69 4.24 -4.74
N ALA A 24 4.81 3.54 -4.82
CA ALA A 24 4.92 2.20 -4.24
C ALA A 24 4.74 2.23 -2.73
N ALA A 25 5.32 3.21 -2.05
CA ALA A 25 5.17 3.37 -0.61
C ALA A 25 3.72 3.67 -0.23
N ASP A 26 3.07 4.56 -0.98
CA ASP A 26 1.68 4.91 -0.73
C ASP A 26 0.77 3.71 -0.95
N LEU A 27 1.02 2.95 -2.00
CA LEU A 27 0.23 1.76 -2.30
C LEU A 27 0.41 0.70 -1.22
N THR A 28 1.65 0.50 -0.77
CA THR A 28 1.93 -0.44 0.31
C THR A 28 1.17 -0.07 1.58
N ARG A 29 1.18 1.21 1.94
CA ARG A 29 0.44 1.66 3.14
C ARG A 29 -1.06 1.48 2.98
N ALA A 30 -1.58 1.75 1.79
CA ALA A 30 -3.00 1.56 1.53
C ALA A 30 -3.39 0.09 1.64
N LEU A 31 -2.54 -0.79 1.12
CA LEU A 31 -2.79 -2.24 1.21
C LEU A 31 -2.71 -2.73 2.65
N GLU A 32 -1.73 -2.23 3.41
CA GLU A 32 -1.61 -2.59 4.81
C GLU A 32 -2.84 -2.16 5.61
N ALA A 33 -3.33 -0.95 5.35
CA ALA A 33 -4.53 -0.45 6.02
C ALA A 33 -5.74 -1.32 5.68
N ARG A 34 -5.87 -1.71 4.42
CA ARG A 34 -6.95 -2.59 3.98
C ARG A 34 -6.86 -3.95 4.66
N LEU A 35 -5.66 -4.48 4.74
CA LEU A 35 -5.43 -5.76 5.39
C LEU A 35 -5.79 -5.70 6.87
N MET A 36 -5.41 -4.64 7.56
CA MET A 36 -5.74 -4.49 8.97
C MET A 36 -7.25 -4.36 9.19
N ASP A 37 -7.93 -3.62 8.33
CA ASP A 37 -9.38 -3.50 8.39
C ASP A 37 -10.05 -4.86 8.17
N TRP A 38 -9.57 -5.61 7.19
CA TRP A 38 -10.11 -6.93 6.91
C TRP A 38 -9.89 -7.89 8.08
N LEU A 39 -8.69 -7.87 8.67
CA LEU A 39 -8.38 -8.70 9.82
C LEU A 39 -9.25 -8.34 11.03
N GLY A 40 -9.46 -7.05 11.25
CA GLY A 40 -10.32 -6.59 12.32
C GLY A 40 -11.74 -7.08 12.15
N ALA A 41 -12.27 -6.97 10.94
CA ALA A 41 -13.62 -7.43 10.64
C ALA A 41 -13.74 -8.96 10.82
N ALA A 42 -12.72 -9.69 10.38
CA ALA A 42 -12.72 -11.14 10.52
C ALA A 42 -12.67 -11.55 11.99
N LEU A 43 -11.89 -10.86 12.81
CA LEU A 43 -11.83 -11.11 14.24
C LEU A 43 -13.16 -10.80 14.92
N ASP A 44 -13.78 -9.70 14.58
CA ASP A 44 -15.07 -9.33 15.15
C ASP A 44 -16.12 -10.38 14.82
N GLU A 45 -16.09 -10.88 13.61
CA GLU A 45 -17.02 -11.92 13.19
C GLU A 45 -16.77 -13.24 13.93
N ALA A 46 -15.51 -13.59 14.11
CA ALA A 46 -15.16 -14.81 14.85
C ALA A 46 -15.58 -14.70 16.31
N LEU A 47 -15.39 -13.55 16.93
CA LEU A 47 -15.82 -13.33 18.31
C LEU A 47 -17.34 -13.37 18.43
N ALA A 48 -18.05 -12.78 17.47
CA ALA A 48 -19.50 -12.82 17.47
C ALA A 48 -20.03 -14.25 17.32
N ALA A 49 -19.37 -15.04 16.47
CA ALA A 49 -19.73 -16.44 16.31
C ALA A 49 -19.53 -17.22 17.60
N GLN A 50 -18.45 -16.96 18.32
CA GLN A 50 -18.18 -17.61 19.59
C GLN A 50 -19.21 -17.24 20.66
N ARG A 51 -19.67 -15.99 20.66
CA ARG A 51 -20.71 -15.57 21.60
C ARG A 51 -22.06 -16.22 21.31
N ARG A 52 -22.33 -16.50 20.05
CA ARG A 52 -23.59 -17.16 19.67
C ARG A 52 -23.60 -18.63 20.01
N THR A 53 -22.42 -19.23 20.12
CA THR A 53 -22.30 -20.64 20.46
C THR A 53 -21.88 -20.75 21.92
N PRO A 54 -22.79 -21.13 22.84
CA PRO A 54 -22.41 -21.17 24.25
C PRO A 54 -21.36 -22.25 24.50
N PRO A 55 -20.42 -21.99 25.41
CA PRO A 55 -19.39 -22.96 25.75
C PRO A 55 -20.02 -24.13 26.46
N ARG A 56 -19.43 -25.26 26.22
CA ARG A 56 -19.88 -26.52 26.90
C ARG A 56 -19.19 -26.75 28.20
#